data_f6a1f7493844fe174ac1cfff6d660b5f
#
_entry.id   f6a1f7493844fe174ac1cfff6d660b5f
#
_cell.length_a   1.000
_cell.length_b   1.000
_cell.length_c   1.000
_cell.angle_alpha   90.00
_cell.angle_beta   90.00
_cell.angle_gamma   90.00
#
_symmetry.space_group_name_H-M   'P 1'
#
loop_
_entity.id
_entity.type
_entity.pdbx_description
1 polymer ?
#
loop_
_entity_poly.entity_id
_entity_poly.type
_entity_poly.pdbx_seq_one_letter_code
_entity_poly.pdbx_strand_id
1 'polypeptide(L)'
;MNKILLIDDHSDIRRLIRITLGKGFEVLEAEDGVTGLEIARTQHPDLVVLDVMMPGGMDGLQVLDAIRANPALGHTRVIMVTARGQASDYEAGMNRGADAYFIKPFSPLQLVASIKETLAKGSPNEGQRR
;
A
#
# COMPACT_ATOMS: atom_id res chain seq x y z
N MET A 1 -17.78 -3.76 -0.97
CA MET A 1 -16.61 -4.29 -0.22
C MET A 1 -15.36 -3.60 -0.74
N ASN A 2 -14.49 -3.19 0.16
CA ASN A 2 -13.26 -2.52 -0.23
C ASN A 2 -12.27 -3.47 -0.87
N LYS A 3 -11.53 -2.97 -1.84
CA LYS A 3 -10.56 -3.72 -2.61
C LYS A 3 -9.16 -3.33 -2.14
N ILE A 4 -8.39 -4.31 -1.67
CA ILE A 4 -7.05 -4.11 -1.13
C ILE A 4 -6.05 -4.82 -2.03
N LEU A 5 -5.03 -4.10 -2.50
CA LEU A 5 -3.96 -4.69 -3.30
C LEU A 5 -2.70 -4.81 -2.45
N LEU A 6 -2.16 -6.01 -2.35
CA LEU A 6 -0.92 -6.29 -1.62
C LEU A 6 0.21 -6.45 -2.64
N ILE A 7 1.20 -5.57 -2.58
CA ILE A 7 2.38 -5.62 -3.45
C ILE A 7 3.60 -5.89 -2.58
N ASP A 8 4.08 -7.14 -2.58
CA ASP A 8 5.20 -7.59 -1.75
C ASP A 8 5.72 -8.88 -2.38
N ASP A 9 7.04 -9.03 -2.48
CA ASP A 9 7.65 -10.22 -3.07
C ASP A 9 7.64 -11.44 -2.12
N HIS A 10 7.25 -11.25 -0.86
CA HIS A 10 7.16 -12.33 0.12
C HIS A 10 5.74 -12.87 0.20
N SER A 11 5.52 -14.06 -0.38
CA SER A 11 4.18 -14.66 -0.43
C SER A 11 3.61 -14.96 0.96
N ASP A 12 4.47 -15.30 1.93
CA ASP A 12 4.04 -15.56 3.30
C ASP A 12 3.52 -14.29 3.98
N ILE A 13 4.13 -13.14 3.71
CA ILE A 13 3.66 -11.86 4.24
C ILE A 13 2.29 -11.53 3.63
N ARG A 14 2.14 -11.68 2.32
CA ARG A 14 0.84 -11.43 1.67
C ARG A 14 -0.25 -12.33 2.25
N ARG A 15 0.08 -13.62 2.45
CA ARG A 15 -0.86 -14.58 3.03
C ARG A 15 -1.29 -14.19 4.44
N LEU A 16 -0.32 -13.77 5.26
CA LEU A 16 -0.58 -13.35 6.64
C LEU A 16 -1.53 -12.16 6.66
N ILE A 17 -1.29 -11.16 5.84
CA ILE A 17 -2.15 -9.98 5.76
C ILE A 17 -3.55 -10.37 5.28
N ARG A 18 -3.64 -11.21 4.26
CA ARG A 18 -4.94 -11.68 3.74
C ARG A 18 -5.76 -12.37 4.82
N ILE A 19 -5.14 -13.29 5.55
CA ILE A 19 -5.82 -14.04 6.61
C ILE A 19 -6.31 -13.08 7.70
N THR A 20 -5.48 -12.11 8.07
CA THR A 20 -5.81 -11.15 9.13
C THR A 20 -6.92 -10.20 8.70
N LEU A 21 -6.98 -9.82 7.42
CA LEU A 21 -8.06 -8.98 6.90
C LEU A 21 -9.42 -9.68 6.96
N GLY A 22 -9.43 -10.99 6.74
CA GLY A 22 -10.67 -11.77 6.78
C GLY A 22 -11.57 -11.54 5.58
N LYS A 23 -12.88 -11.74 5.78
CA LYS A 23 -13.84 -11.81 4.68
C LYS A 23 -14.40 -10.47 4.21
N GLY A 24 -14.15 -9.39 4.93
CA GLY A 24 -14.74 -8.08 4.63
C GLY A 24 -14.09 -7.33 3.48
N PHE A 25 -13.11 -7.92 2.81
CA PHE A 25 -12.33 -7.25 1.79
C PHE A 25 -12.11 -8.14 0.58
N GLU A 26 -12.04 -7.52 -0.59
CA GLU A 26 -11.56 -8.20 -1.79
C GLU A 26 -10.04 -7.96 -1.84
N VAL A 27 -9.25 -9.03 -1.81
CA VAL A 27 -7.79 -8.94 -1.73
C VAL A 27 -7.17 -9.36 -3.05
N LEU A 28 -6.35 -8.48 -3.60
CA LEU A 28 -5.55 -8.74 -4.80
C LEU A 28 -4.08 -8.76 -4.40
N GLU A 29 -3.26 -9.51 -5.13
CA GLU A 29 -1.85 -9.66 -4.80
C GLU A 29 -0.97 -9.50 -6.02
N ALA A 30 0.22 -8.94 -5.80
CA ALA A 30 1.28 -8.86 -6.79
C ALA A 30 2.62 -9.08 -6.10
N GLU A 31 3.55 -9.73 -6.80
CA GLU A 31 4.87 -10.04 -6.22
C GLU A 31 5.95 -9.03 -6.64
N ASP A 32 5.63 -8.09 -7.52
CA ASP A 32 6.57 -7.05 -7.92
C ASP A 32 5.85 -5.76 -8.26
N GLY A 33 6.61 -4.68 -8.41
CA GLY A 33 6.06 -3.35 -8.63
C GLY A 33 5.37 -3.18 -9.97
N VAL A 34 5.93 -3.76 -11.02
CA VAL A 34 5.37 -3.64 -12.37
C VAL A 34 4.00 -4.29 -12.45
N THR A 35 3.90 -5.54 -11.96
CA THR A 35 2.63 -6.27 -11.91
C THR A 35 1.63 -5.54 -11.01
N GLY A 36 2.10 -5.07 -9.85
CA GLY A 36 1.24 -4.36 -8.90
C GLY A 36 0.66 -3.09 -9.50
N LEU A 37 1.47 -2.31 -10.20
CA LEU A 37 1.00 -1.08 -10.83
C LEU A 37 -0.03 -1.38 -11.93
N GLU A 38 0.19 -2.44 -12.69
CA GLU A 38 -0.77 -2.85 -13.72
C GLU A 38 -2.12 -3.23 -13.11
N ILE A 39 -2.11 -4.00 -12.01
CA ILE A 39 -3.32 -4.35 -11.31
C ILE A 39 -4.01 -3.09 -10.77
N ALA A 40 -3.23 -2.16 -10.20
CA ALA A 40 -3.80 -0.91 -9.67
C ALA A 40 -4.51 -0.13 -10.78
N ARG A 41 -3.90 -0.04 -11.96
CA ARG A 41 -4.48 0.70 -13.08
C ARG A 41 -5.78 0.10 -13.60
N THR A 42 -5.89 -1.24 -13.57
CA THR A 42 -7.05 -1.94 -14.13
C THR A 42 -8.15 -2.19 -13.10
N GLN A 43 -7.78 -2.40 -11.84
CA GLN A 43 -8.72 -2.79 -10.80
C GLN A 43 -9.13 -1.64 -9.87
N HIS A 44 -8.40 -0.54 -9.87
CA HIS A 44 -8.71 0.65 -9.07
C HIS A 44 -8.92 0.31 -7.59
N PRO A 45 -7.91 -0.27 -6.90
CA PRO A 45 -8.09 -0.64 -5.50
C PRO A 45 -8.32 0.58 -4.62
N ASP A 46 -9.00 0.36 -3.52
CA ASP A 46 -9.23 1.42 -2.53
C ASP A 46 -7.98 1.70 -1.71
N LEU A 47 -7.15 0.68 -1.51
CA LEU A 47 -5.92 0.81 -0.73
C LEU A 47 -4.87 -0.18 -1.26
N VAL A 48 -3.62 0.25 -1.26
CA VAL A 48 -2.47 -0.56 -1.63
C VAL A 48 -1.55 -0.67 -0.42
N VAL A 49 -1.19 -1.90 -0.05
CA VAL A 49 -0.11 -2.17 0.90
C VAL A 49 1.12 -2.46 0.06
N LEU A 50 2.16 -1.66 0.21
CA LEU A 50 3.25 -1.59 -0.75
C LEU A 50 4.60 -1.75 -0.05
N ASP A 51 5.33 -2.82 -0.41
CA ASP A 51 6.70 -3.02 0.06
C ASP A 51 7.64 -2.07 -0.69
N VAL A 52 8.54 -1.43 0.04
CA VAL A 52 9.54 -0.52 -0.56
C VAL A 52 10.58 -1.30 -1.33
N MET A 53 11.11 -2.39 -0.74
CA MET A 53 12.22 -3.14 -1.29
C MET A 53 11.72 -4.38 -2.03
N MET A 54 11.69 -4.29 -3.36
CA MET A 54 11.25 -5.40 -4.21
C MET A 54 12.23 -5.61 -5.35
N PRO A 55 12.37 -6.87 -5.83
CA PRO A 55 13.18 -7.14 -7.01
C PRO A 55 12.51 -6.64 -8.28
N GLY A 56 13.25 -6.61 -9.35
CA GLY A 56 12.76 -6.19 -10.65
C GLY A 56 13.07 -4.75 -10.95
N GLY A 57 12.43 -4.18 -11.93
CA GLY A 57 12.75 -2.85 -12.44
C GLY A 57 12.09 -1.71 -11.70
N MET A 58 11.30 -1.99 -10.65
CA MET A 58 10.50 -0.95 -10.02
C MET A 58 10.39 -1.23 -8.52
N ASP A 59 10.88 -0.29 -7.69
CA ASP A 59 10.73 -0.40 -6.24
C ASP A 59 9.42 0.24 -5.76
N GLY A 60 9.14 0.14 -4.45
CA GLY A 60 7.90 0.65 -3.90
C GLY A 60 7.74 2.16 -4.01
N LEU A 61 8.83 2.92 -3.90
CA LEU A 61 8.74 4.37 -4.03
C LEU A 61 8.37 4.78 -5.46
N GLN A 62 8.89 4.06 -6.44
CA GLN A 62 8.53 4.30 -7.84
C GLN A 62 7.07 3.95 -8.12
N VAL A 63 6.58 2.86 -7.51
CA VAL A 63 5.16 2.50 -7.61
C VAL A 63 4.29 3.59 -6.99
N LEU A 64 4.66 4.07 -5.81
CA LEU A 64 3.93 5.16 -5.15
C LEU A 64 3.87 6.41 -6.03
N ASP A 65 5.00 6.81 -6.59
CA ASP A 65 5.04 7.96 -7.50
C ASP A 65 4.09 7.78 -8.68
N ALA A 66 4.09 6.59 -9.27
CA ALA A 66 3.21 6.30 -10.41
C ALA A 66 1.72 6.34 -10.03
N ILE A 67 1.38 5.83 -8.85
CA ILE A 67 0.01 5.89 -8.36
C ILE A 67 -0.42 7.35 -8.15
N ARG A 68 0.42 8.14 -7.50
CA ARG A 68 0.09 9.54 -7.21
C ARG A 68 0.04 10.41 -8.47
N ALA A 69 0.80 10.06 -9.51
CA ALA A 69 0.79 10.77 -10.78
C ALA A 69 -0.42 10.43 -11.66
N ASN A 70 -1.16 9.38 -11.33
CA ASN A 70 -2.30 8.92 -12.13
C ASN A 70 -3.60 9.49 -11.57
N PRO A 71 -4.28 10.43 -12.28
CA PRO A 71 -5.52 11.00 -11.77
C PRO A 71 -6.62 9.97 -11.53
N ALA A 72 -6.64 8.88 -12.28
CA ALA A 72 -7.63 7.81 -12.09
C ALA A 72 -7.45 7.08 -10.76
N LEU A 73 -6.29 7.19 -10.13
CA LEU A 73 -5.97 6.58 -8.85
C LEU A 73 -5.86 7.59 -7.70
N GLY A 74 -6.43 8.79 -7.89
CA GLY A 74 -6.33 9.84 -6.89
C GLY A 74 -6.96 9.49 -5.55
N HIS A 75 -7.93 8.58 -5.53
CA HIS A 75 -8.59 8.14 -4.32
C HIS A 75 -7.88 6.97 -3.62
N THR A 76 -6.90 6.35 -4.28
CA THR A 76 -6.22 5.16 -3.76
C THR A 76 -5.31 5.53 -2.58
N ARG A 77 -5.55 4.89 -1.44
CA ARG A 77 -4.68 5.04 -0.26
C ARG A 77 -3.47 4.14 -0.41
N VAL A 78 -2.34 4.54 0.15
CA VAL A 78 -1.12 3.74 0.11
C VAL A 78 -0.52 3.64 1.51
N ILE A 79 -0.33 2.41 1.97
CA ILE A 79 0.41 2.12 3.21
C ILE A 79 1.72 1.46 2.79
N MET A 80 2.83 2.08 3.15
CA MET A 80 4.16 1.56 2.85
C MET A 80 4.59 0.57 3.93
N VAL A 81 5.29 -0.48 3.54
CA VAL A 81 5.91 -1.43 4.45
C VAL A 81 7.34 -1.62 4.02
N THR A 82 8.30 -1.61 4.94
CA THR A 82 9.71 -1.72 4.57
C THR A 82 10.51 -2.44 5.65
N ALA A 83 11.73 -2.83 5.28
CA ALA A 83 12.67 -3.42 6.22
C ALA A 83 13.17 -2.38 7.23
N ARG A 84 13.62 -2.86 8.37
CA ARG A 84 14.13 -2.03 9.44
C ARG A 84 15.30 -1.16 8.98
N GLY A 85 15.42 0.03 9.58
CA GLY A 85 16.58 0.88 9.41
C GLY A 85 16.52 1.84 8.24
N GLN A 86 15.40 1.92 7.57
CA GLN A 86 15.26 2.76 6.38
C GLN A 86 14.52 4.07 6.71
N ALA A 87 15.10 4.86 7.61
CA ALA A 87 14.49 6.13 8.00
C ALA A 87 14.32 7.09 6.81
N SER A 88 15.28 7.06 5.87
CA SER A 88 15.18 7.88 4.67
C SER A 88 14.01 7.45 3.79
N ASP A 89 13.67 6.16 3.78
CA ASP A 89 12.52 5.66 3.03
C ASP A 89 11.20 6.10 3.65
N TYR A 90 11.16 6.21 4.99
CA TYR A 90 9.99 6.74 5.67
C TYR A 90 9.69 8.17 5.21
N GLU A 91 10.69 9.04 5.29
CA GLU A 91 10.51 10.44 4.88
C GLU A 91 10.15 10.54 3.40
N ALA A 92 10.85 9.79 2.56
CA ALA A 92 10.59 9.80 1.13
C ALA A 92 9.17 9.35 0.81
N GLY A 93 8.68 8.29 1.47
CA GLY A 93 7.33 7.78 1.25
C GLY A 93 6.26 8.76 1.70
N MET A 94 6.43 9.33 2.91
CA MET A 94 5.44 10.26 3.43
C MET A 94 5.42 11.56 2.63
N ASN A 95 6.57 12.05 2.18
CA ASN A 95 6.64 13.23 1.33
C ASN A 95 6.02 13.01 -0.04
N ARG A 96 6.01 11.77 -0.52
CA ARG A 96 5.42 11.42 -1.82
C ARG A 96 3.94 11.06 -1.74
N GLY A 97 3.35 11.14 -0.55
CA GLY A 97 1.90 10.95 -0.41
C GLY A 97 1.47 9.59 0.10
N ALA A 98 2.33 8.86 0.80
CA ALA A 98 1.90 7.65 1.52
C ALA A 98 1.01 8.07 2.69
N ASP A 99 0.01 7.25 2.99
CA ASP A 99 -0.93 7.52 4.08
C ASP A 99 -0.43 6.98 5.42
N ALA A 100 0.38 5.94 5.39
CA ALA A 100 0.96 5.35 6.59
C ALA A 100 2.20 4.56 6.22
N TYR A 101 2.97 4.16 7.23
CA TYR A 101 4.27 3.52 7.02
C TYR A 101 4.52 2.53 8.16
N PHE A 102 4.86 1.30 7.82
CA PHE A 102 5.17 0.25 8.78
C PHE A 102 6.55 -0.32 8.52
N ILE A 103 7.22 -0.77 9.57
CA ILE A 103 8.55 -1.37 9.50
C ILE A 103 8.41 -2.88 9.79
N LYS A 104 9.02 -3.70 8.97
CA LYS A 104 9.08 -5.16 9.19
C LYS A 104 10.08 -5.48 10.31
N PRO A 105 9.78 -6.41 11.20
CA PRO A 105 8.51 -7.12 11.35
C PRO A 105 7.43 -6.25 11.97
N PHE A 106 6.23 -6.31 11.44
CA PHE A 106 5.10 -5.52 11.94
C PHE A 106 4.05 -6.43 12.57
N SER A 107 3.17 -5.84 13.36
CA SER A 107 2.00 -6.55 13.87
C SER A 107 0.93 -6.61 12.80
N PRO A 108 0.49 -7.80 12.37
CA PRO A 108 -0.59 -7.90 11.39
C PRO A 108 -1.88 -7.24 11.85
N LEU A 109 -2.19 -7.35 13.14
CA LEU A 109 -3.39 -6.72 13.69
C LEU A 109 -3.31 -5.20 13.64
N GLN A 110 -2.13 -4.62 13.92
CA GLN A 110 -1.94 -3.19 13.84
C GLN A 110 -2.00 -2.69 12.39
N LEU A 111 -1.44 -3.46 11.47
CA LEU A 111 -1.52 -3.11 10.06
C LEU A 111 -2.96 -3.10 9.58
N VAL A 112 -3.73 -4.14 9.92
CA VAL A 112 -5.14 -4.22 9.52
C VAL A 112 -5.95 -3.09 10.17
N ALA A 113 -5.66 -2.76 11.43
CA ALA A 113 -6.32 -1.63 12.08
C ALA A 113 -6.03 -0.32 11.33
N SER A 114 -4.79 -0.12 10.89
CA SER A 114 -4.41 1.05 10.10
C SER A 114 -5.10 1.07 8.74
N ILE A 115 -5.24 -0.08 8.09
CA ILE A 115 -5.99 -0.18 6.82
C ILE A 115 -7.43 0.30 7.02
N LYS A 116 -8.10 -0.22 8.04
CA LYS A 116 -9.48 0.15 8.33
C LYS A 116 -9.64 1.63 8.66
N GLU A 117 -8.72 2.14 9.48
CA GLU A 117 -8.72 3.54 9.86
C GLU A 117 -8.48 4.45 8.66
N THR A 118 -7.51 4.09 7.81
CA THR A 118 -7.18 4.88 6.62
C THR A 118 -8.37 4.92 5.66
N LEU A 119 -9.05 3.80 5.46
CA LEU A 119 -10.22 3.74 4.58
C LEU A 119 -11.39 4.57 5.13
N ALA A 120 -11.48 4.70 6.45
CA ALA A 120 -12.56 5.45 7.08
C ALA A 120 -12.38 6.97 7.00
N LYS A 121 -11.18 7.45 6.68
CA LYS A 121 -10.85 8.88 6.71
C LYS A 121 -11.26 9.68 5.47
N GLY A 122 -11.84 9.04 4.46
CA GLY A 122 -12.11 9.73 3.20
C GLY A 122 -10.86 9.81 2.31
N SER A 123 -10.91 10.56 1.21
CA SER A 123 -9.80 10.61 0.26
C SER A 123 -8.62 11.41 0.82
N PRO A 124 -7.37 11.10 0.39
CA PRO A 124 -6.21 11.87 0.83
C PRO A 124 -6.35 13.38 0.56
N ASN A 125 -6.99 13.74 -0.54
CA ASN A 125 -7.18 15.14 -0.90
C ASN A 125 -8.15 15.86 0.04
N GLU A 126 -9.13 15.14 0.58
CA GLU A 126 -10.08 15.74 1.53
C GLU A 126 -9.37 16.20 2.80
N GLY A 127 -8.43 15.41 3.30
CA GLY A 127 -7.68 15.78 4.48
C GLY A 127 -6.84 17.02 4.27
N GLN A 128 -6.34 17.26 3.09
CA GLN A 128 -5.50 18.41 2.77
C GLN A 128 -6.28 19.70 2.61
N ARG A 129 -7.56 19.63 2.43
CA ARG A 129 -8.40 20.83 2.25
C ARG A 129 -8.73 21.53 3.55
N ARG A 130 -8.39 20.91 4.64
CA ARG A 130 -8.65 21.48 5.96
C ARG A 130 -7.45 22.28 6.49
#